data_491e1f14b2a86aa4342be3015733c8c3
#
_entry.id   491e1f14b2a86aa4342be3015733c8c3
#
_cell.length_a   1.000
_cell.length_b   1.000
_cell.length_c   1.000
_cell.angle_alpha   90.00
_cell.angle_beta   90.00
_cell.angle_gamma   90.00
#
_symmetry.space_group_name_H-M   'P 1'
#
loop_
_entity.id
_entity.type
_entity.pdbx_description
1 polymer ?
#
loop_
_entity_poly.entity_id
_entity_poly.type
_entity_poly.pdbx_seq_one_letter_code
_entity_poly.pdbx_strand_id
1 'polypeptide(L)'
;DKEEIGSMGNTGMESHVFDTFISELLNKVRINRPNLLDKVFCNSRMLSADVDAGVDPLYAQVSDMNNAGIIGEGISLNKYTGSGGKYNSSDANAEYVAYIRKIFNENNIKYQLAELGKVDIGGGGTIAYILANKGVDVIDCGVPVLSMHAPYEVTSKYDIYSAYNAYETFFKN
;
A
#
# COMPACT_ATOMS: atom_id res chain seq x y z
N ASP A 1 -5.28 2.77 -16.96
CA ASP A 1 -4.21 2.58 -17.97
C ASP A 1 -2.81 2.74 -17.37
N LYS A 2 -2.58 3.77 -16.54
CA LYS A 2 -1.22 4.01 -15.99
C LYS A 2 -0.81 2.95 -14.97
N GLU A 3 -1.71 2.47 -14.19
CA GLU A 3 -1.47 1.40 -13.22
C GLU A 3 -0.99 0.12 -13.94
N GLU A 4 -1.71 -0.34 -14.94
CA GLU A 4 -1.37 -1.54 -15.71
C GLU A 4 -0.08 -1.40 -16.53
N ILE A 5 0.25 -0.18 -16.99
CA ILE A 5 1.51 0.09 -17.70
C ILE A 5 2.71 0.07 -16.76
N GLY A 6 2.51 0.37 -15.49
CA GLY A 6 3.54 0.42 -14.47
C GLY A 6 4.07 1.83 -14.18
N SER A 7 5.09 1.90 -13.34
CA SER A 7 5.59 3.14 -12.73
C SER A 7 6.68 3.85 -13.51
N MET A 8 7.12 3.30 -14.63
CA MET A 8 8.20 3.85 -15.46
C MET A 8 7.72 4.99 -16.37
N GLY A 9 8.67 5.71 -16.96
CA GLY A 9 8.41 6.86 -17.84
C GLY A 9 8.25 8.16 -17.05
N ASN A 10 8.25 9.29 -17.78
CA ASN A 10 8.31 10.63 -17.19
C ASN A 10 7.06 11.04 -16.38
N THR A 11 5.97 10.31 -16.47
CA THR A 11 4.75 10.50 -15.69
C THR A 11 4.55 9.40 -14.65
N GLY A 12 5.44 8.40 -14.59
CA GLY A 12 5.41 7.32 -13.61
C GLY A 12 5.95 7.76 -12.26
N MET A 13 5.60 7.04 -11.21
CA MET A 13 6.05 7.36 -9.85
C MET A 13 7.56 7.18 -9.65
N GLU A 14 8.24 6.38 -10.49
CA GLU A 14 9.71 6.23 -10.51
C GLU A 14 10.43 7.45 -11.13
N SER A 15 9.71 8.33 -11.83
CA SER A 15 10.28 9.56 -12.37
C SER A 15 10.51 10.60 -11.27
N HIS A 16 11.25 11.66 -11.63
CA HIS A 16 11.46 12.79 -10.72
C HIS A 16 10.26 13.74 -10.61
N VAL A 17 9.13 13.45 -11.24
CA VAL A 17 7.98 14.36 -11.25
C VAL A 17 7.45 14.63 -9.84
N PHE A 18 7.39 13.61 -9.00
CA PHE A 18 6.92 13.75 -7.63
C PHE A 18 7.93 14.54 -6.77
N ASP A 19 9.22 14.23 -6.91
CA ASP A 19 10.30 14.93 -6.20
C ASP A 19 10.32 16.43 -6.57
N THR A 20 10.15 16.72 -7.85
CA THR A 20 10.07 18.10 -8.36
C THR A 20 8.85 18.80 -7.79
N PHE A 21 7.68 18.15 -7.79
CA PHE A 21 6.46 18.71 -7.23
C PHE A 21 6.61 19.07 -5.75
N ILE A 22 7.14 18.14 -4.93
CA ILE A 22 7.37 18.42 -3.51
C ILE A 22 8.39 19.53 -3.30
N SER A 23 9.48 19.54 -4.10
CA SER A 23 10.49 20.60 -4.04
C SER A 23 9.89 21.97 -4.36
N GLU A 24 9.05 22.07 -5.38
CA GLU A 24 8.36 23.32 -5.73
C GLU A 24 7.39 23.76 -4.63
N LEU A 25 6.69 22.81 -4.00
CA LEU A 25 5.82 23.10 -2.86
C LEU A 25 6.63 23.69 -1.69
N LEU A 26 7.77 23.07 -1.35
CA LEU A 26 8.66 23.52 -0.29
C LEU A 26 9.21 24.93 -0.57
N ASN A 27 9.56 25.22 -1.83
CA ASN A 27 9.97 26.57 -2.26
C ASN A 27 8.86 27.60 -2.05
N LYS A 28 7.60 27.23 -2.37
CA LYS A 28 6.43 28.10 -2.17
C LYS A 28 6.21 28.47 -0.70
N VAL A 29 6.41 27.53 0.23
CA VAL A 29 6.28 27.79 1.66
C VAL A 29 7.55 28.42 2.25
N ARG A 30 8.55 28.76 1.42
CA ARG A 30 9.77 29.48 1.79
C ARG A 30 10.62 28.81 2.87
N ILE A 31 10.59 27.49 2.94
CA ILE A 31 11.46 26.72 3.80
C ILE A 31 12.73 26.40 3.01
N ASN A 32 13.86 26.96 3.43
CA ASN A 32 15.17 26.68 2.81
C ASN A 32 16.10 26.09 3.86
N ARG A 33 16.35 24.79 3.77
CA ARG A 33 17.28 24.06 4.66
C ARG A 33 18.05 23.02 3.84
N PRO A 34 19.31 22.73 4.16
CA PRO A 34 20.07 21.68 3.51
C PRO A 34 19.33 20.33 3.59
N ASN A 35 19.30 19.59 2.49
CA ASN A 35 18.67 18.26 2.37
C ASN A 35 17.19 18.24 2.81
N LEU A 36 16.47 19.34 2.53
CA LEU A 36 15.09 19.48 3.00
C LEU A 36 14.17 18.41 2.43
N LEU A 37 14.31 18.10 1.14
CA LEU A 37 13.47 17.08 0.48
C LEU A 37 13.62 15.72 1.16
N ASP A 38 14.85 15.26 1.36
CA ASP A 38 15.12 13.98 2.02
C ASP A 38 14.57 13.95 3.45
N LYS A 39 14.72 15.06 4.19
CA LYS A 39 14.16 15.18 5.54
C LYS A 39 12.64 15.14 5.56
N VAL A 40 12.00 15.73 4.56
CA VAL A 40 10.54 15.66 4.41
C VAL A 40 10.12 14.22 4.15
N PHE A 41 10.77 13.53 3.22
CA PHE A 41 10.47 12.12 2.97
C PHE A 41 10.66 11.26 4.21
N CYS A 42 11.79 11.36 4.90
CA CYS A 42 12.04 10.59 6.14
C CYS A 42 11.09 10.91 7.31
N ASN A 43 10.33 12.00 7.24
CA ASN A 43 9.31 12.36 8.23
C ASN A 43 7.89 12.23 7.68
N SER A 44 7.73 11.59 6.53
CA SER A 44 6.44 11.39 5.88
C SER A 44 5.94 9.97 6.06
N ARG A 45 4.63 9.82 6.00
CA ARG A 45 3.94 8.54 6.09
C ARG A 45 3.01 8.37 4.92
N MET A 46 2.88 7.14 4.41
CA MET A 46 2.03 6.81 3.28
C MET A 46 1.28 5.51 3.52
N LEU A 47 -0.01 5.51 3.18
CA LEU A 47 -0.72 4.28 2.85
C LEU A 47 -0.65 4.08 1.34
N SER A 48 -0.04 3.00 0.89
CA SER A 48 -0.09 2.58 -0.50
C SER A 48 -1.45 1.93 -0.73
N ALA A 49 -2.37 2.71 -1.30
CA ALA A 49 -3.77 2.34 -1.45
C ALA A 49 -3.96 1.44 -2.68
N ASP A 50 -3.29 0.33 -2.70
CA ASP A 50 -3.39 -0.68 -3.74
C ASP A 50 -4.30 -1.83 -3.30
N VAL A 51 -4.89 -2.55 -4.25
CA VAL A 51 -5.72 -3.71 -3.95
C VAL A 51 -4.88 -4.90 -3.51
N ASP A 52 -5.49 -5.80 -2.74
CA ASP A 52 -4.88 -7.05 -2.30
C ASP A 52 -5.53 -8.23 -3.01
N ALA A 53 -4.80 -9.34 -3.18
CA ALA A 53 -5.37 -10.56 -3.74
C ALA A 53 -6.25 -11.26 -2.71
N GLY A 54 -7.55 -11.22 -2.91
CA GLY A 54 -8.49 -12.00 -2.12
C GLY A 54 -8.34 -13.51 -2.38
N VAL A 55 -8.60 -14.33 -1.36
CA VAL A 55 -8.62 -15.80 -1.54
C VAL A 55 -9.68 -16.18 -2.55
N ASP A 56 -9.25 -16.77 -3.66
CA ASP A 56 -10.15 -17.39 -4.64
C ASP A 56 -10.31 -18.88 -4.30
N PRO A 57 -11.53 -19.34 -4.01
CA PRO A 57 -11.76 -20.76 -3.71
C PRO A 57 -11.37 -21.72 -4.84
N LEU A 58 -11.35 -21.24 -6.09
CA LEU A 58 -10.94 -22.05 -7.25
C LEU A 58 -9.41 -22.17 -7.38
N TYR A 59 -8.66 -21.28 -6.76
CA TYR A 59 -7.19 -21.18 -6.81
C TYR A 59 -6.56 -21.06 -5.42
N ALA A 60 -7.17 -21.66 -4.41
CA ALA A 60 -6.70 -21.55 -3.01
C ALA A 60 -5.23 -21.94 -2.79
N GLN A 61 -4.65 -22.76 -3.66
CA GLN A 61 -3.27 -23.20 -3.59
C GLN A 61 -2.22 -22.07 -3.77
N VAL A 62 -2.63 -20.94 -4.38
CA VAL A 62 -1.73 -19.78 -4.57
C VAL A 62 -1.75 -18.82 -3.37
N SER A 63 -2.61 -19.08 -2.38
CA SER A 63 -2.75 -18.29 -1.17
C SER A 63 -2.19 -19.00 0.05
N ASP A 64 -1.60 -18.26 0.98
CA ASP A 64 -1.35 -18.75 2.34
C ASP A 64 -2.57 -18.45 3.20
N MET A 65 -3.35 -19.46 3.51
CA MET A 65 -4.62 -19.28 4.24
C MET A 65 -4.48 -18.66 5.64
N ASN A 66 -3.26 -18.64 6.20
CA ASN A 66 -3.01 -18.00 7.50
C ASN A 66 -2.80 -16.46 7.35
N ASN A 67 -2.46 -16.01 6.16
CA ASN A 67 -2.06 -14.63 5.90
C ASN A 67 -2.73 -14.05 4.64
N ALA A 68 -3.75 -14.68 4.09
CA ALA A 68 -4.39 -14.22 2.88
C ALA A 68 -5.55 -13.26 3.17
N GLY A 69 -5.76 -12.27 2.30
CA GLY A 69 -6.90 -11.38 2.36
C GLY A 69 -8.22 -12.10 2.07
N ILE A 70 -9.22 -11.89 2.91
CA ILE A 70 -10.55 -12.48 2.76
C ILE A 70 -11.56 -11.37 2.48
N ILE A 71 -12.32 -11.52 1.40
CA ILE A 71 -13.37 -10.57 1.02
C ILE A 71 -14.45 -10.54 2.11
N GLY A 72 -14.82 -9.34 2.55
CA GLY A 72 -15.81 -9.12 3.61
C GLY A 72 -15.22 -8.99 5.01
N GLU A 73 -13.91 -9.14 5.18
CA GLU A 73 -13.23 -9.03 6.48
C GLU A 73 -12.56 -7.66 6.73
N GLY A 74 -12.85 -6.68 5.87
CA GLY A 74 -12.32 -5.33 5.98
C GLY A 74 -11.09 -5.09 5.14
N ILE A 75 -10.49 -3.90 5.28
CA ILE A 75 -9.30 -3.51 4.53
C ILE A 75 -8.09 -4.36 4.90
N SER A 76 -7.27 -4.75 3.92
CA SER A 76 -6.03 -5.49 4.13
C SER A 76 -4.86 -4.55 4.44
N LEU A 77 -4.03 -4.94 5.39
CA LEU A 77 -2.71 -4.36 5.65
C LEU A 77 -1.65 -5.38 5.25
N ASN A 78 -0.89 -5.10 4.21
CA ASN A 78 0.17 -5.96 3.73
C ASN A 78 1.53 -5.41 4.19
N LYS A 79 2.14 -6.12 5.13
CA LYS A 79 3.45 -5.70 5.69
C LYS A 79 4.54 -5.72 4.63
N TYR A 80 4.47 -6.64 3.68
CA TYR A 80 5.38 -6.74 2.55
C TYR A 80 4.65 -7.23 1.30
N THR A 81 5.09 -6.74 0.15
CA THR A 81 4.58 -7.11 -1.17
C THR A 81 5.75 -7.27 -2.13
N GLY A 82 5.75 -8.31 -2.93
CA GLY A 82 6.83 -8.56 -3.88
C GLY A 82 6.59 -9.80 -4.73
N SER A 83 7.39 -9.99 -5.75
CA SER A 83 7.33 -11.14 -6.64
C SER A 83 7.63 -12.44 -5.89
N GLY A 84 6.87 -13.50 -6.15
CA GLY A 84 6.99 -14.75 -5.39
C GLY A 84 6.70 -14.58 -3.89
N GLY A 85 5.97 -13.54 -3.53
CA GLY A 85 5.59 -13.21 -2.17
C GLY A 85 6.60 -12.33 -1.43
N LYS A 86 7.89 -12.54 -1.55
CA LYS A 86 8.92 -11.81 -0.77
C LYS A 86 10.08 -11.25 -1.57
N TYR A 87 10.31 -11.73 -2.77
CA TYR A 87 11.44 -11.27 -3.57
C TYR A 87 11.20 -9.81 -4.01
N ASN A 88 12.22 -8.97 -3.80
CA ASN A 88 12.15 -7.53 -4.10
C ASN A 88 10.98 -6.80 -3.42
N SER A 89 10.63 -7.25 -2.21
CA SER A 89 9.48 -6.72 -1.48
C SER A 89 9.78 -5.37 -0.86
N SER A 90 8.77 -4.49 -0.85
CA SER A 90 8.69 -3.43 0.15
C SER A 90 8.29 -4.05 1.49
N ASP A 91 8.99 -3.69 2.55
CA ASP A 91 8.76 -4.20 3.91
C ASP A 91 8.48 -3.02 4.85
N ALA A 92 7.23 -2.89 5.30
CA ALA A 92 6.86 -1.88 6.26
C ALA A 92 7.55 -2.13 7.61
N ASN A 93 8.15 -1.08 8.21
CA ASN A 93 8.78 -1.20 9.52
C ASN A 93 7.76 -1.47 10.64
N ALA A 94 8.20 -2.13 11.71
CA ALA A 94 7.33 -2.59 12.78
C ALA A 94 6.65 -1.44 13.53
N GLU A 95 7.35 -0.32 13.70
CA GLU A 95 6.86 0.86 14.38
C GLU A 95 5.70 1.50 13.59
N TYR A 96 5.82 1.57 12.27
CA TYR A 96 4.75 2.10 11.43
C TYR A 96 3.55 1.16 11.37
N VAL A 97 3.77 -0.15 11.27
CA VAL A 97 2.70 -1.16 11.38
C VAL A 97 1.94 -1.00 12.72
N ALA A 98 2.68 -0.84 13.82
CA ALA A 98 2.08 -0.64 15.15
C ALA A 98 1.27 0.67 15.21
N TYR A 99 1.77 1.76 14.62
CA TYR A 99 1.07 3.04 14.54
C TYR A 99 -0.26 2.90 13.77
N ILE A 100 -0.25 2.30 12.58
CA ILE A 100 -1.46 2.12 11.77
C ILE A 100 -2.48 1.24 12.50
N ARG A 101 -2.04 0.12 13.07
CA ARG A 101 -2.93 -0.75 13.86
C ARG A 101 -3.52 -0.02 15.07
N LYS A 102 -2.75 0.83 15.73
CA LYS A 102 -3.23 1.64 16.86
C LYS A 102 -4.37 2.55 16.42
N ILE A 103 -4.15 3.41 15.40
CA ILE A 103 -5.17 4.37 14.95
C ILE A 103 -6.42 3.67 14.41
N PHE A 104 -6.27 2.52 13.76
CA PHE A 104 -7.40 1.74 13.28
C PHE A 104 -8.21 1.12 14.42
N ASN A 105 -7.55 0.56 15.43
CA ASN A 105 -8.22 -0.01 16.61
C ASN A 105 -8.95 1.08 17.42
N GLU A 106 -8.33 2.23 17.65
CA GLU A 106 -8.91 3.36 18.38
C GLU A 106 -10.14 3.95 17.68
N ASN A 107 -10.24 3.80 16.36
CA ASN A 107 -11.35 4.30 15.55
C ASN A 107 -12.30 3.19 15.05
N ASN A 108 -12.19 1.98 15.59
CA ASN A 108 -13.03 0.82 15.23
C ASN A 108 -13.02 0.48 13.73
N ILE A 109 -11.90 0.70 13.06
CA ILE A 109 -11.74 0.29 11.66
C ILE A 109 -11.56 -1.22 11.61
N LYS A 110 -12.37 -1.89 10.81
CA LYS A 110 -12.21 -3.32 10.55
C LYS A 110 -11.09 -3.52 9.52
N TYR A 111 -10.04 -4.21 9.92
CA TYR A 111 -8.91 -4.54 9.05
C TYR A 111 -8.42 -5.96 9.29
N GLN A 112 -7.68 -6.47 8.34
CA GLN A 112 -7.00 -7.75 8.41
C GLN A 112 -5.52 -7.60 8.04
N LEU A 113 -4.68 -8.48 8.54
CA LEU A 113 -3.28 -8.59 8.09
C LEU A 113 -3.24 -9.62 6.97
N ALA A 114 -2.62 -9.27 5.85
CA ALA A 114 -2.56 -10.12 4.69
C ALA A 114 -1.19 -10.09 4.03
N GLU A 115 -0.95 -11.05 3.16
CA GLU A 115 0.17 -11.12 2.22
C GLU A 115 -0.39 -11.30 0.80
N LEU A 116 0.25 -10.66 -0.15
CA LEU A 116 -0.14 -10.74 -1.55
C LEU A 116 0.36 -12.07 -2.16
N GLY A 117 -0.35 -13.16 -1.86
CA GLY A 117 -0.05 -14.49 -2.35
C GLY A 117 0.93 -15.30 -1.49
N LYS A 118 0.95 -16.61 -1.76
CA LYS A 118 1.83 -17.56 -1.07
C LYS A 118 3.27 -17.41 -1.56
N VAL A 119 4.22 -17.43 -0.63
CA VAL A 119 5.66 -17.39 -0.93
C VAL A 119 6.06 -18.46 -1.95
N ASP A 120 6.86 -18.08 -2.92
CA ASP A 120 7.37 -18.85 -4.05
C ASP A 120 6.32 -19.25 -5.10
N ILE A 121 5.02 -19.10 -4.81
CA ILE A 121 3.94 -19.54 -5.71
C ILE A 121 3.13 -18.37 -6.25
N GLY A 122 2.83 -17.40 -5.38
CA GLY A 122 2.05 -16.22 -5.71
C GLY A 122 2.83 -14.93 -5.45
N GLY A 123 2.11 -13.84 -5.36
CA GLY A 123 2.67 -12.55 -5.01
C GLY A 123 2.69 -11.57 -6.18
N GLY A 124 2.88 -10.31 -5.84
CA GLY A 124 2.96 -9.20 -6.77
C GLY A 124 3.60 -7.99 -6.10
N GLY A 125 4.08 -7.06 -6.91
CA GLY A 125 4.64 -5.79 -6.44
C GLY A 125 3.60 -4.69 -6.46
N THR A 126 3.80 -3.70 -5.60
CA THR A 126 3.06 -2.44 -5.56
C THR A 126 4.02 -1.28 -5.75
N ILE A 127 3.51 -0.05 -5.77
CA ILE A 127 4.35 1.16 -5.82
C ILE A 127 4.95 1.54 -4.46
N ALA A 128 4.65 0.80 -3.39
CA ALA A 128 5.10 1.11 -2.03
C ALA A 128 6.62 1.29 -1.93
N TYR A 129 7.40 0.41 -2.60
CA TYR A 129 8.86 0.47 -2.58
C TYR A 129 9.44 1.78 -3.08
N ILE A 130 8.77 2.50 -3.98
CA ILE A 130 9.29 3.71 -4.60
C ILE A 130 9.50 4.82 -3.55
N LEU A 131 8.50 5.05 -2.71
CA LEU A 131 8.62 6.04 -1.63
C LEU A 131 9.31 5.46 -0.39
N ALA A 132 9.18 4.18 -0.12
CA ALA A 132 9.93 3.50 0.95
C ALA A 132 11.45 3.64 0.73
N ASN A 133 11.94 3.50 -0.50
CA ASN A 133 13.34 3.70 -0.86
C ASN A 133 13.83 5.16 -0.70
N LYS A 134 12.91 6.11 -0.58
CA LYS A 134 13.20 7.54 -0.26
C LYS A 134 13.12 7.84 1.23
N GLY A 135 12.86 6.84 2.07
CA GLY A 135 12.79 6.96 3.53
C GLY A 135 11.40 7.27 4.08
N VAL A 136 10.35 7.22 3.26
CA VAL A 136 8.97 7.36 3.73
C VAL A 136 8.53 6.09 4.46
N ASP A 137 7.83 6.23 5.58
CA ASP A 137 7.14 5.11 6.21
C ASP A 137 5.95 4.68 5.33
N VAL A 138 6.00 3.49 4.75
CA VAL A 138 4.97 3.00 3.82
C VAL A 138 4.45 1.64 4.25
N ILE A 139 3.15 1.44 4.11
CA ILE A 139 2.50 0.13 4.17
C ILE A 139 1.43 0.05 3.08
N ASP A 140 1.31 -1.12 2.43
CA ASP A 140 0.19 -1.37 1.53
C ASP A 140 -1.09 -1.57 2.33
N CYS A 141 -2.13 -0.86 1.94
CA CYS A 141 -3.39 -0.81 2.66
C CYS A 141 -4.54 -0.66 1.66
N GLY A 142 -5.12 -1.78 1.25
CA GLY A 142 -6.17 -1.81 0.23
C GLY A 142 -7.23 -2.87 0.46
N VAL A 143 -8.17 -2.97 -0.47
CA VAL A 143 -9.26 -3.94 -0.38
C VAL A 143 -8.87 -5.26 -1.06
N PRO A 144 -9.25 -6.41 -0.48
CA PRO A 144 -9.10 -7.69 -1.18
C PRO A 144 -10.05 -7.76 -2.38
N VAL A 145 -9.52 -8.20 -3.52
CA VAL A 145 -10.29 -8.39 -4.76
C VAL A 145 -10.14 -9.79 -5.30
N LEU A 146 -11.14 -10.27 -6.01
CA LEU A 146 -11.05 -11.45 -6.86
C LEU A 146 -10.86 -11.03 -8.30
N SER A 147 -10.21 -11.90 -9.08
CA SER A 147 -9.98 -11.69 -10.52
C SER A 147 -9.20 -10.42 -10.84
N MET A 148 -8.19 -10.10 -10.00
CA MET A 148 -7.28 -8.97 -10.21
C MET A 148 -6.74 -8.98 -11.65
N HIS A 149 -6.70 -7.82 -12.30
CA HIS A 149 -6.34 -7.61 -13.71
C HIS A 149 -7.31 -8.21 -14.74
N ALA A 150 -8.43 -8.77 -14.31
CA ALA A 150 -9.47 -9.25 -15.25
C ALA A 150 -10.41 -8.10 -15.68
N PRO A 151 -11.16 -8.28 -16.77
CA PRO A 151 -12.20 -7.31 -17.18
C PRO A 151 -13.29 -7.08 -16.12
N TYR A 152 -13.48 -8.02 -15.21
CA TYR A 152 -14.39 -7.94 -14.08
C TYR A 152 -13.65 -8.33 -12.82
N GLU A 153 -13.42 -7.35 -11.95
CA GLU A 153 -12.89 -7.55 -10.61
C GLU A 153 -14.03 -7.43 -9.59
N VAL A 154 -13.95 -8.19 -8.53
CA VAL A 154 -15.00 -8.26 -7.51
C VAL A 154 -14.40 -7.98 -6.14
N THR A 155 -15.01 -7.06 -5.39
CA THR A 155 -14.70 -6.81 -3.99
C THR A 155 -15.99 -6.60 -3.19
N SER A 156 -15.88 -6.62 -1.86
CA SER A 156 -17.00 -6.35 -0.97
C SER A 156 -17.24 -4.86 -0.80
N LYS A 157 -18.51 -4.44 -0.85
CA LYS A 157 -18.88 -3.06 -0.49
C LYS A 157 -18.51 -2.72 0.97
N TYR A 158 -18.50 -3.73 1.84
CA TYR A 158 -18.08 -3.55 3.22
C TYR A 158 -16.58 -3.23 3.31
N ASP A 159 -15.75 -3.90 2.53
CA ASP A 159 -14.30 -3.64 2.49
C ASP A 159 -14.00 -2.25 1.92
N ILE A 160 -14.75 -1.82 0.88
CA ILE A 160 -14.67 -0.45 0.35
C ILE A 160 -15.04 0.58 1.44
N TYR A 161 -16.10 0.33 2.19
CA TYR A 161 -16.49 1.20 3.30
C TYR A 161 -15.43 1.22 4.41
N SER A 162 -14.85 0.06 4.73
CA SER A 162 -13.73 -0.03 5.66
C SER A 162 -12.52 0.77 5.17
N ALA A 163 -12.18 0.69 3.88
CA ALA A 163 -11.10 1.45 3.26
C ALA A 163 -11.36 2.97 3.34
N TYR A 164 -12.57 3.41 3.03
CA TYR A 164 -12.94 4.81 3.18
C TYR A 164 -12.69 5.33 4.61
N ASN A 165 -13.18 4.62 5.61
CA ASN A 165 -13.00 5.00 7.01
C ASN A 165 -11.52 4.94 7.45
N ALA A 166 -10.77 3.96 6.94
CA ALA A 166 -9.33 3.81 7.21
C ALA A 166 -8.54 5.01 6.68
N TYR A 167 -8.77 5.40 5.43
CA TYR A 167 -8.08 6.54 4.82
C TYR A 167 -8.49 7.86 5.47
N GLU A 168 -9.77 8.04 5.78
CA GLU A 168 -10.23 9.22 6.52
C GLU A 168 -9.56 9.31 7.89
N THR A 169 -9.48 8.18 8.60
CA THR A 169 -8.79 8.08 9.91
C THR A 169 -7.31 8.42 9.78
N PHE A 170 -6.64 7.89 8.78
CA PHE A 170 -5.22 8.18 8.52
C PHE A 170 -4.96 9.68 8.32
N PHE A 171 -5.79 10.35 7.53
CA PHE A 171 -5.64 11.79 7.28
C PHE A 171 -5.98 12.69 8.48
N LYS A 172 -6.70 12.16 9.47
CA LYS A 172 -7.05 12.90 10.70
C LYS A 172 -6.02 12.76 11.82
N ASN A 173 -5.08 11.80 11.74
CA ASN A 173 -4.07 11.47 12.74
C ASN A 173 -2.64 11.68 12.22
#